data_814e802b948e264f488c555f4a511294
#
_entry.id   814e802b948e264f488c555f4a511294
#
_cell.length_a   1.000
_cell.length_b   1.000
_cell.length_c   1.000
_cell.angle_alpha   90.00
_cell.angle_beta   90.00
_cell.angle_gamma   90.00
#
_symmetry.space_group_name_H-M   'P 1'
#
loop_
_entity.id
_entity.type
_entity.pdbx_description
1 polymer ?
#
loop_
_entity_poly.entity_id
_entity_poly.type
_entity_poly.pdbx_seq_one_letter_code
_entity_poly.pdbx_strand_id
1 'polypeptide(L)'
;MRKTAVTALLLALAVLAGCAPAAPAPTPEPTPETTPEAGFYFTRENFPVLDGSTSMVPLAEAAAAVLLGEDDASDLISFNRTSQSFRNLANGNCDALVVAEPAENVLTELSDMGFEYDMAKILNDALIFVVSEDNPVDSLTAGQVRGIYSGEITNWSEVGGDDVEIVPFQRNAEAGSQAAMLRVVMDGTPMMEPPEDYVIDSMGGLMESVRNFDGSAGAIGYSVYYYANDMRMAEGLKIISVDGVAPSDESIAAGEYPFLVPGYAVVAHSEPAGSPARIFWDWLQSEEGQYLIAEMGYVPAAG
;
A
#
# COMPACT_ATOMS: atom_id res chain seq x y z
N MET A 1 -79.46 -19.33 -20.04
CA MET A 1 -80.80 -18.84 -19.87
C MET A 1 -80.81 -17.32 -19.98
N ARG A 2 -81.52 -16.85 -21.01
CA ARG A 2 -82.25 -15.56 -21.16
C ARG A 2 -81.46 -14.27 -20.94
N LYS A 3 -81.07 -13.52 -22.02
CA LYS A 3 -81.92 -12.50 -22.71
C LYS A 3 -82.09 -11.26 -21.77
N THR A 4 -81.76 -10.05 -22.15
CA THR A 4 -82.44 -9.27 -23.19
C THR A 4 -81.66 -8.00 -23.53
N ALA A 5 -81.68 -7.66 -24.80
CA ALA A 5 -81.27 -6.38 -25.38
C ALA A 5 -82.34 -5.31 -25.11
N VAL A 6 -81.97 -4.04 -25.03
CA VAL A 6 -82.82 -2.90 -25.40
C VAL A 6 -82.08 -1.87 -26.18
N THR A 7 -82.59 -1.64 -27.37
CA THR A 7 -82.27 -0.64 -28.37
C THR A 7 -83.01 0.64 -28.11
N ALA A 8 -82.52 1.81 -28.29
CA ALA A 8 -83.14 3.04 -28.82
C ALA A 8 -82.19 4.19 -28.72
N LEU A 9 -81.97 4.89 -29.66
CA LEU A 9 -82.59 5.71 -30.69
C LEU A 9 -81.94 7.09 -30.73
N LEU A 10 -81.50 7.51 -31.89
CA LEU A 10 -80.93 8.75 -32.35
C LEU A 10 -81.59 10.04 -31.84
N LEU A 11 -80.77 11.05 -31.62
CA LEU A 11 -81.04 12.43 -32.08
C LEU A 11 -79.74 13.15 -32.45
N ALA A 12 -79.71 13.50 -33.73
CA ALA A 12 -78.61 14.36 -34.28
C ALA A 12 -78.95 15.83 -33.99
N LEU A 13 -78.06 16.55 -33.42
CA LEU A 13 -78.07 18.02 -33.44
C LEU A 13 -76.75 18.52 -34.01
N ALA A 14 -76.79 19.02 -35.24
CA ALA A 14 -75.68 19.69 -35.89
C ALA A 14 -75.59 21.10 -35.29
N VAL A 15 -74.48 21.41 -34.66
CA VAL A 15 -74.08 22.79 -34.34
C VAL A 15 -72.83 23.12 -35.16
N LEU A 16 -73.03 23.97 -36.13
CA LEU A 16 -71.92 24.63 -36.87
C LEU A 16 -71.23 25.61 -35.92
N ALA A 17 -70.02 25.28 -35.46
CA ALA A 17 -69.16 26.21 -34.81
C ALA A 17 -67.91 26.41 -35.67
N GLY A 18 -67.61 27.64 -35.98
CA GLY A 18 -66.62 28.07 -36.92
C GLY A 18 -65.18 27.71 -36.55
N CYS A 19 -64.40 27.36 -37.56
CA CYS A 19 -62.94 27.25 -37.45
C CYS A 19 -62.30 28.61 -37.17
N ALA A 20 -61.84 28.80 -35.94
CA ALA A 20 -60.74 29.75 -35.68
C ALA A 20 -59.40 29.02 -35.79
N PRO A 21 -58.41 29.58 -36.45
CA PRO A 21 -57.10 28.95 -36.51
C PRO A 21 -56.48 28.86 -35.11
N ALA A 22 -56.05 27.70 -34.71
CA ALA A 22 -55.32 27.49 -33.45
C ALA A 22 -53.99 28.24 -33.52
N ALA A 23 -53.71 29.02 -32.46
CA ALA A 23 -52.42 29.62 -32.26
C ALA A 23 -51.32 28.56 -32.22
N PRO A 24 -50.15 28.80 -32.81
CA PRO A 24 -49.01 27.84 -32.75
C PRO A 24 -48.66 27.60 -31.28
N ALA A 25 -48.47 26.34 -30.93
CA ALA A 25 -47.95 25.93 -29.62
C ALA A 25 -46.58 26.60 -29.38
N PRO A 26 -46.29 27.08 -28.16
CA PRO A 26 -44.98 27.67 -27.89
C PRO A 26 -43.92 26.60 -28.17
N THR A 27 -42.93 26.98 -28.97
CA THR A 27 -41.71 26.18 -29.19
C THR A 27 -41.10 25.95 -27.80
N PRO A 28 -40.77 24.72 -27.40
CA PRO A 28 -40.10 24.50 -26.14
C PRO A 28 -38.75 25.26 -26.18
N GLU A 29 -38.52 26.10 -25.18
CA GLU A 29 -37.19 26.69 -24.96
C GLU A 29 -36.20 25.53 -24.87
N PRO A 30 -35.01 25.66 -25.52
CA PRO A 30 -33.97 24.69 -25.37
C PRO A 30 -33.61 24.58 -23.87
N THR A 31 -33.80 23.40 -23.28
CA THR A 31 -33.28 23.09 -21.97
C THR A 31 -31.78 23.43 -22.01
N PRO A 32 -31.24 24.22 -21.10
CA PRO A 32 -29.82 24.48 -21.06
C PRO A 32 -29.12 23.10 -20.99
N GLU A 33 -28.34 22.78 -22.01
CA GLU A 33 -27.38 21.67 -21.93
C GLU A 33 -26.50 21.95 -20.71
N THR A 34 -26.70 21.19 -19.65
CA THR A 34 -25.73 21.14 -18.55
C THR A 34 -24.44 20.65 -19.17
N THR A 35 -23.53 21.58 -19.44
CA THR A 35 -22.13 21.25 -19.68
C THR A 35 -21.71 20.34 -18.52
N PRO A 36 -21.21 19.11 -18.75
CA PRO A 36 -20.69 18.30 -17.66
C PRO A 36 -19.68 19.17 -16.91
N GLU A 37 -19.82 19.30 -15.60
CA GLU A 37 -18.74 19.86 -14.79
C GLU A 37 -17.48 19.12 -15.22
N ALA A 38 -16.46 19.88 -15.66
CA ALA A 38 -15.18 19.30 -16.04
C ALA A 38 -14.65 18.58 -14.80
N GLY A 39 -14.64 17.26 -14.84
CA GLY A 39 -14.09 16.43 -13.76
C GLY A 39 -12.64 16.85 -13.49
N PHE A 40 -12.17 16.64 -12.28
CA PHE A 40 -10.78 16.87 -11.95
C PHE A 40 -9.90 15.92 -12.78
N TYR A 41 -8.83 16.46 -13.36
CA TYR A 41 -7.82 15.69 -14.09
C TYR A 41 -6.44 16.06 -13.57
N PHE A 42 -5.60 15.06 -13.34
CA PHE A 42 -4.19 15.30 -13.03
C PHE A 42 -3.45 15.77 -14.28
N THR A 43 -2.55 16.71 -14.06
CA THR A 43 -1.55 17.17 -15.01
C THR A 43 -0.21 17.20 -14.28
N ARG A 44 0.91 17.24 -14.98
CA ARG A 44 2.23 17.35 -14.33
C ARG A 44 2.36 18.59 -13.42
N GLU A 45 1.57 19.66 -13.70
CA GLU A 45 1.61 20.90 -12.91
C GLU A 45 0.82 20.79 -11.60
N ASN A 46 -0.21 19.94 -11.55
CA ASN A 46 -1.05 19.78 -10.36
C ASN A 46 -0.88 18.40 -9.69
N PHE A 47 0.01 17.54 -10.20
CA PHE A 47 0.27 16.26 -9.57
C PHE A 47 0.92 16.48 -8.20
N PRO A 48 0.45 15.82 -7.12
CA PRO A 48 1.00 16.03 -5.79
C PRO A 48 2.47 15.58 -5.72
N VAL A 49 3.26 16.28 -4.93
CA VAL A 49 4.62 15.85 -4.61
C VAL A 49 4.53 14.66 -3.68
N LEU A 50 4.95 13.49 -4.13
CA LEU A 50 4.89 12.24 -3.37
C LEU A 50 6.23 11.94 -2.69
N ASP A 51 6.15 11.32 -1.50
CA ASP A 51 7.29 10.72 -0.81
C ASP A 51 6.87 9.38 -0.19
N GLY A 52 7.79 8.58 0.32
CA GLY A 52 7.41 7.30 0.90
C GLY A 52 8.53 6.29 1.14
N SER A 53 8.12 5.03 1.27
CA SER A 53 9.01 3.89 1.45
C SER A 53 9.62 3.42 0.14
N THR A 54 10.89 3.05 0.15
CA THR A 54 11.61 2.57 -1.06
C THR A 54 10.92 1.38 -1.74
N SER A 55 10.30 0.49 -0.97
CA SER A 55 9.55 -0.66 -1.50
C SER A 55 8.26 -0.27 -2.21
N MET A 56 7.79 0.98 -2.10
CA MET A 56 6.55 1.48 -2.70
C MET A 56 6.79 2.43 -3.88
N VAL A 57 8.06 2.64 -4.26
CA VAL A 57 8.42 3.44 -5.45
C VAL A 57 7.73 2.91 -6.72
N PRO A 58 7.75 1.59 -7.03
CA PRO A 58 7.09 1.10 -8.24
C PRO A 58 5.59 1.37 -8.28
N LEU A 59 4.90 1.27 -7.13
CA LEU A 59 3.48 1.61 -7.03
C LEU A 59 3.22 3.10 -7.30
N ALA A 60 4.05 3.98 -6.72
CA ALA A 60 3.89 5.42 -6.92
C ALA A 60 4.16 5.84 -8.38
N GLU A 61 5.17 5.25 -9.02
CA GLU A 61 5.48 5.45 -10.45
C GLU A 61 4.32 5.01 -11.34
N ALA A 62 3.77 3.81 -11.10
CA ALA A 62 2.63 3.29 -11.83
C ALA A 62 1.37 4.15 -11.61
N ALA A 63 1.10 4.59 -10.38
CA ALA A 63 -0.02 5.47 -10.07
C ALA A 63 0.11 6.82 -10.77
N ALA A 64 1.30 7.42 -10.78
CA ALA A 64 1.56 8.66 -11.49
C ALA A 64 1.33 8.50 -13.01
N ALA A 65 1.86 7.44 -13.61
CA ALA A 65 1.69 7.16 -15.04
C ALA A 65 0.20 7.00 -15.41
N VAL A 66 -0.55 6.20 -14.64
CA VAL A 66 -2.00 5.99 -14.87
C VAL A 66 -2.78 7.28 -14.73
N LEU A 67 -2.56 8.06 -13.67
CA LEU A 67 -3.32 9.28 -13.38
C LEU A 67 -3.00 10.42 -14.36
N LEU A 68 -1.78 10.46 -14.91
CA LEU A 68 -1.37 11.42 -15.92
C LEU A 68 -1.69 10.96 -17.36
N GLY A 69 -2.03 9.67 -17.54
CA GLY A 69 -2.21 9.08 -18.88
C GLY A 69 -0.90 9.02 -19.67
N GLU A 70 0.23 8.80 -19.01
CA GLU A 70 1.57 8.72 -19.59
C GLU A 70 2.10 7.29 -19.51
N ASP A 71 3.02 6.93 -20.41
CA ASP A 71 3.66 5.61 -20.39
C ASP A 71 4.70 5.49 -19.26
N ASP A 72 5.29 6.62 -18.82
CA ASP A 72 6.29 6.70 -17.77
C ASP A 72 6.21 8.07 -17.09
N ALA A 73 6.14 8.09 -15.76
CA ALA A 73 6.16 9.29 -14.92
C ALA A 73 7.15 9.14 -13.75
N SER A 74 8.13 8.24 -13.88
CA SER A 74 9.12 7.93 -12.83
C SER A 74 9.97 9.14 -12.43
N ASP A 75 10.14 10.12 -13.32
CA ASP A 75 10.84 11.37 -13.06
C ASP A 75 10.15 12.26 -11.99
N LEU A 76 8.87 12.02 -11.69
CA LEU A 76 8.12 12.70 -10.63
C LEU A 76 8.29 12.04 -9.25
N ILE A 77 8.86 10.83 -9.19
CA ILE A 77 8.91 10.04 -7.96
C ILE A 77 10.34 10.00 -7.42
N SER A 78 10.51 10.54 -6.21
CA SER A 78 11.81 10.53 -5.51
C SER A 78 11.59 10.38 -4.01
N PHE A 79 11.63 9.14 -3.52
CA PHE A 79 11.30 8.81 -2.14
C PHE A 79 12.50 8.89 -1.19
N ASN A 80 12.27 9.47 -0.01
CA ASN A 80 13.28 9.73 1.00
C ASN A 80 13.28 8.70 2.15
N ARG A 81 12.74 7.50 1.94
CA ARG A 81 12.57 6.44 2.93
C ARG A 81 11.51 6.77 3.99
N THR A 82 11.03 5.75 4.69
CA THR A 82 9.87 5.78 5.59
C THR A 82 9.90 6.93 6.59
N SER A 83 10.89 6.98 7.47
CA SER A 83 10.92 7.97 8.57
C SER A 83 11.12 9.39 8.08
N GLN A 84 11.96 9.59 7.06
CA GLN A 84 12.21 10.92 6.50
C GLN A 84 11.00 11.46 5.74
N SER A 85 10.23 10.59 5.06
CA SER A 85 9.05 11.04 4.32
C SER A 85 7.96 11.59 5.25
N PHE A 86 7.77 11.06 6.44
CA PHE A 86 6.87 11.64 7.45
C PHE A 86 7.33 13.02 7.91
N ARG A 87 8.64 13.22 8.13
CA ARG A 87 9.19 14.55 8.43
C ARG A 87 9.01 15.51 7.27
N ASN A 88 9.16 15.04 6.03
CA ASN A 88 8.94 15.85 4.83
C ASN A 88 7.48 16.29 4.73
N LEU A 89 6.52 15.41 4.98
CA LEU A 89 5.10 15.75 5.02
C LEU A 89 4.80 16.79 6.11
N ALA A 90 5.31 16.60 7.33
CA ALA A 90 5.10 17.53 8.44
C ALA A 90 5.70 18.92 8.19
N ASN A 91 6.77 19.00 7.40
CA ASN A 91 7.42 20.25 7.03
C ASN A 91 6.89 20.85 5.71
N GLY A 92 5.89 20.25 5.06
CA GLY A 92 5.33 20.72 3.79
C GLY A 92 6.28 20.56 2.59
N ASN A 93 7.23 19.63 2.64
CA ASN A 93 8.15 19.31 1.54
C ASN A 93 7.60 18.28 0.57
N CYS A 94 6.49 17.64 0.91
CA CYS A 94 5.67 16.79 0.04
C CYS A 94 4.20 16.92 0.45
N ASP A 95 3.30 16.45 -0.41
CA ASP A 95 1.85 16.62 -0.27
C ASP A 95 1.17 15.32 0.20
N ALA A 96 1.70 14.16 -0.18
CA ALA A 96 1.17 12.85 0.20
C ALA A 96 2.28 11.79 0.29
N LEU A 97 1.99 10.73 1.06
CA LEU A 97 2.92 9.60 1.20
C LEU A 97 2.29 8.29 0.71
N VAL A 98 3.16 7.44 0.14
CA VAL A 98 2.91 6.01 -0.06
C VAL A 98 3.96 5.25 0.75
N VAL A 99 3.58 4.71 1.92
CA VAL A 99 4.55 4.48 2.99
C VAL A 99 4.17 3.34 3.93
N ALA A 100 5.16 2.69 4.54
CA ALA A 100 4.96 1.89 5.76
C ALA A 100 4.94 2.79 7.01
N GLU A 101 4.61 2.22 8.18
CA GLU A 101 4.67 2.98 9.42
C GLU A 101 6.12 3.38 9.78
N PRO A 102 6.34 4.60 10.32
CA PRO A 102 7.66 5.07 10.69
C PRO A 102 8.13 4.48 12.03
N ALA A 103 9.38 4.77 12.38
CA ALA A 103 9.92 4.46 13.69
C ALA A 103 9.22 5.27 14.80
N GLU A 104 9.18 4.72 16.03
CA GLU A 104 8.48 5.30 17.18
C GLU A 104 8.97 6.70 17.56
N ASN A 105 10.28 6.97 17.42
CA ASN A 105 10.82 8.31 17.66
C ASN A 105 10.25 9.35 16.70
N VAL A 106 9.94 8.96 15.45
CA VAL A 106 9.31 9.85 14.45
C VAL A 106 7.86 10.13 14.83
N LEU A 107 7.10 9.12 15.28
CA LEU A 107 5.75 9.33 15.79
C LEU A 107 5.74 10.31 16.97
N THR A 108 6.72 10.19 17.88
CA THR A 108 6.90 11.13 18.97
C THR A 108 7.23 12.54 18.49
N GLU A 109 8.17 12.68 17.54
CA GLU A 109 8.51 13.97 16.91
C GLU A 109 7.28 14.66 16.29
N LEU A 110 6.46 13.93 15.54
CA LEU A 110 5.25 14.44 14.90
C LEU A 110 4.22 14.89 15.98
N SER A 111 4.06 14.11 17.04
CA SER A 111 3.19 14.43 18.15
C SER A 111 3.66 15.71 18.89
N ASP A 112 4.96 15.85 19.14
CA ASP A 112 5.54 17.03 19.79
C ASP A 112 5.39 18.29 18.92
N MET A 113 5.39 18.13 17.59
CA MET A 113 5.09 19.21 16.65
C MET A 113 3.61 19.56 16.60
N GLY A 114 2.72 18.74 17.16
CA GLY A 114 1.26 18.86 17.01
C GLY A 114 0.81 18.61 15.55
N PHE A 115 1.58 17.84 14.77
CA PHE A 115 1.23 17.51 13.40
C PHE A 115 0.23 16.37 13.36
N GLU A 116 -0.93 16.63 12.78
CA GLU A 116 -2.00 15.65 12.58
C GLU A 116 -2.04 15.22 11.10
N TYR A 117 -2.27 13.93 10.85
CA TYR A 117 -2.35 13.35 9.52
C TYR A 117 -3.46 12.30 9.43
N ASP A 118 -3.99 12.11 8.23
CA ASP A 118 -4.90 11.02 7.91
C ASP A 118 -4.11 9.90 7.24
N MET A 119 -4.33 8.68 7.71
CA MET A 119 -3.64 7.49 7.23
C MET A 119 -4.64 6.41 6.88
N ALA A 120 -4.64 5.97 5.62
CA ALA A 120 -5.48 4.88 5.13
C ALA A 120 -4.63 3.70 4.70
N LYS A 121 -4.99 2.50 5.16
CA LYS A 121 -4.37 1.27 4.70
C LYS A 121 -4.76 1.03 3.24
N ILE A 122 -3.76 0.87 2.36
CA ILE A 122 -3.97 0.64 0.92
C ILE A 122 -3.51 -0.75 0.46
N LEU A 123 -2.61 -1.38 1.19
CA LEU A 123 -2.10 -2.71 0.86
C LEU A 123 -1.69 -3.50 2.10
N ASN A 124 -1.54 -4.81 1.93
CA ASN A 124 -0.90 -5.71 2.87
C ASN A 124 0.49 -6.08 2.35
N ASP A 125 1.45 -6.20 3.24
CA ASP A 125 2.77 -6.77 3.01
C ASP A 125 3.17 -7.56 4.27
N ALA A 126 4.33 -8.18 4.27
CA ALA A 126 4.82 -8.96 5.40
C ALA A 126 6.31 -8.74 5.61
N LEU A 127 6.76 -8.77 6.87
CA LEU A 127 8.18 -8.85 7.17
C LEU A 127 8.63 -10.31 7.11
N ILE A 128 9.52 -10.61 6.17
CA ILE A 128 10.02 -11.95 5.89
C ILE A 128 11.49 -12.09 6.27
N PHE A 129 11.95 -13.32 6.44
CA PHE A 129 13.32 -13.64 6.79
C PHE A 129 14.00 -14.43 5.68
N VAL A 130 15.26 -14.08 5.43
CA VAL A 130 16.07 -14.70 4.40
C VAL A 130 17.37 -15.22 4.97
N VAL A 131 17.78 -16.35 4.44
CA VAL A 131 19.06 -17.02 4.77
C VAL A 131 19.74 -17.45 3.46
N SER A 132 21.00 -17.92 3.54
CA SER A 132 21.65 -18.59 2.42
C SER A 132 20.84 -19.82 1.98
N GLU A 133 20.84 -20.15 0.68
CA GLU A 133 20.25 -21.37 0.14
C GLU A 133 20.87 -22.64 0.78
N ASP A 134 22.12 -22.57 1.24
CA ASP A 134 22.82 -23.65 1.90
C ASP A 134 22.41 -23.87 3.37
N ASN A 135 21.65 -22.95 3.97
CA ASN A 135 21.16 -23.13 5.33
C ASN A 135 20.06 -24.21 5.37
N PRO A 136 20.17 -25.27 6.21
CA PRO A 136 19.21 -26.37 6.21
C PRO A 136 17.86 -26.02 6.87
N VAL A 137 17.73 -24.87 7.56
CA VAL A 137 16.50 -24.47 8.25
C VAL A 137 15.50 -23.91 7.25
N ASP A 138 14.31 -24.50 7.15
CA ASP A 138 13.23 -24.06 6.26
C ASP A 138 12.11 -23.28 6.98
N SER A 139 12.07 -23.40 8.31
CA SER A 139 11.04 -22.73 9.12
C SER A 139 11.56 -22.41 10.51
N LEU A 140 11.17 -21.25 11.03
CA LEU A 140 11.36 -20.86 12.43
C LEU A 140 10.00 -20.58 13.06
N THR A 141 9.87 -20.75 14.36
CA THR A 141 8.73 -20.17 15.08
C THR A 141 8.95 -18.67 15.29
N ALA A 142 7.89 -17.91 15.48
CA ALA A 142 7.96 -16.49 15.84
C ALA A 142 8.81 -16.27 17.11
N GLY A 143 8.72 -17.20 18.08
CA GLY A 143 9.57 -17.20 19.28
C GLY A 143 11.05 -17.40 18.97
N GLN A 144 11.39 -18.30 18.06
CA GLN A 144 12.79 -18.52 17.64
C GLN A 144 13.35 -17.30 16.90
N VAL A 145 12.56 -16.67 16.03
CA VAL A 145 12.98 -15.41 15.38
C VAL A 145 13.29 -14.35 16.44
N ARG A 146 12.41 -14.15 17.43
CA ARG A 146 12.67 -13.22 18.55
C ARG A 146 13.93 -13.61 19.31
N GLY A 147 14.11 -14.89 19.64
CA GLY A 147 15.29 -15.41 20.33
C GLY A 147 16.59 -15.14 19.58
N ILE A 148 16.59 -15.26 18.26
CA ILE A 148 17.75 -14.93 17.41
C ILE A 148 18.06 -13.42 17.51
N TYR A 149 17.07 -12.57 17.30
CA TYR A 149 17.30 -11.12 17.27
C TYR A 149 17.41 -10.47 18.66
N SER A 150 17.04 -11.18 19.75
CA SER A 150 17.38 -10.80 21.12
C SER A 150 18.76 -11.29 21.59
N GLY A 151 19.38 -12.20 20.84
CA GLY A 151 20.66 -12.84 21.20
C GLY A 151 20.51 -14.00 22.19
N GLU A 152 19.30 -14.49 22.44
CA GLU A 152 19.04 -15.69 23.26
C GLU A 152 19.39 -16.97 22.51
N ILE A 153 19.18 -16.99 21.17
CA ILE A 153 19.54 -18.09 20.27
C ILE A 153 20.69 -17.60 19.39
N THR A 154 21.84 -18.24 19.51
CA THR A 154 23.07 -17.78 18.85
C THR A 154 23.69 -18.81 17.90
N ASN A 155 23.13 -20.01 17.85
CA ASN A 155 23.64 -21.08 17.00
C ASN A 155 22.49 -21.77 16.27
N TRP A 156 22.65 -22.04 14.98
CA TRP A 156 21.62 -22.68 14.15
C TRP A 156 21.24 -24.08 14.65
N SER A 157 22.16 -24.79 15.33
CA SER A 157 21.84 -26.09 15.93
C SER A 157 20.76 -26.05 17.00
N GLU A 158 20.52 -24.90 17.62
CA GLU A 158 19.44 -24.70 18.60
C GLU A 158 18.04 -24.71 17.96
N VAL A 159 17.99 -24.49 16.65
CA VAL A 159 16.74 -24.41 15.88
C VAL A 159 16.68 -25.47 14.76
N GLY A 160 17.51 -26.51 14.85
CA GLY A 160 17.49 -27.64 13.93
C GLY A 160 18.41 -27.53 12.71
N GLY A 161 19.27 -26.52 12.67
CA GLY A 161 20.30 -26.33 11.67
C GLY A 161 21.63 -26.98 12.04
N ASP A 162 22.66 -26.62 11.30
CA ASP A 162 24.03 -27.02 11.52
C ASP A 162 24.67 -26.32 12.75
N ASP A 163 25.79 -26.84 13.25
CA ASP A 163 26.55 -26.22 14.34
C ASP A 163 27.36 -25.00 13.79
N VAL A 164 26.63 -23.93 13.49
CA VAL A 164 27.14 -22.69 12.93
C VAL A 164 26.55 -21.51 13.72
N GLU A 165 27.38 -20.52 14.06
CA GLU A 165 26.96 -19.29 14.72
C GLU A 165 25.98 -18.50 13.84
N ILE A 166 24.92 -17.94 14.46
CA ILE A 166 23.94 -17.11 13.78
C ILE A 166 24.44 -15.66 13.74
N VAL A 167 24.43 -15.06 12.56
CA VAL A 167 24.74 -13.66 12.34
C VAL A 167 23.50 -12.90 11.88
N PRO A 168 22.78 -12.25 12.82
CA PRO A 168 21.54 -11.54 12.50
C PRO A 168 21.85 -10.11 12.02
N PHE A 169 21.78 -9.89 10.71
CA PHE A 169 21.87 -8.55 10.14
C PHE A 169 20.66 -7.72 10.49
N GLN A 170 20.89 -6.44 10.81
CA GLN A 170 19.84 -5.48 11.15
C GLN A 170 19.88 -4.28 10.21
N ARG A 171 18.81 -3.51 10.22
CA ARG A 171 18.72 -2.23 9.52
C ARG A 171 18.97 -1.08 10.50
N ASN A 172 19.34 0.07 9.95
CA ASN A 172 19.45 1.28 10.77
C ASN A 172 18.09 1.62 11.45
N ALA A 173 18.13 2.33 12.56
CA ALA A 173 16.97 2.58 13.44
C ALA A 173 15.79 3.30 12.76
N GLU A 174 16.04 4.06 11.69
CA GLU A 174 15.01 4.83 10.98
C GLU A 174 14.46 4.13 9.72
N ALA A 175 14.93 2.92 9.42
CA ALA A 175 14.40 2.15 8.31
C ALA A 175 13.00 1.62 8.63
N GLY A 176 12.07 1.68 7.66
CA GLY A 176 10.72 1.16 7.84
C GLY A 176 10.68 -0.33 8.18
N SER A 177 11.59 -1.14 7.60
CA SER A 177 11.72 -2.56 7.95
C SER A 177 12.28 -2.77 9.38
N GLN A 178 13.11 -1.87 9.90
CA GLN A 178 13.54 -1.91 11.30
C GLN A 178 12.39 -1.54 12.24
N ALA A 179 11.61 -0.52 11.90
CA ALA A 179 10.42 -0.15 12.65
C ALA A 179 9.41 -1.31 12.69
N ALA A 180 9.20 -1.96 11.55
CA ALA A 180 8.36 -3.16 11.46
C ALA A 180 8.92 -4.29 12.32
N MET A 181 10.23 -4.58 12.24
CA MET A 181 10.90 -5.59 13.06
C MET A 181 10.66 -5.37 14.55
N LEU A 182 10.86 -4.15 15.03
CA LEU A 182 10.64 -3.80 16.44
C LEU A 182 9.18 -3.95 16.85
N ARG A 183 8.24 -3.52 16.00
CA ARG A 183 6.81 -3.48 16.32
C ARG A 183 6.15 -4.84 16.21
N VAL A 184 6.29 -5.53 15.06
CA VAL A 184 5.50 -6.75 14.79
C VAL A 184 6.22 -8.04 15.14
N VAL A 185 7.56 -8.05 15.14
CA VAL A 185 8.35 -9.25 15.44
C VAL A 185 8.79 -9.25 16.89
N MET A 186 9.48 -8.20 17.32
CA MET A 186 10.03 -8.15 18.69
C MET A 186 8.96 -7.88 19.74
N ASP A 187 7.91 -7.15 19.42
CA ASP A 187 6.73 -6.93 20.27
C ASP A 187 7.10 -6.58 21.73
N GLY A 188 7.97 -5.56 21.88
CA GLY A 188 8.49 -5.12 23.16
C GLY A 188 9.68 -5.92 23.70
N THR A 189 10.08 -7.02 23.07
CA THR A 189 11.33 -7.72 23.42
C THR A 189 12.52 -6.88 22.91
N PRO A 190 13.51 -6.57 23.77
CA PRO A 190 14.68 -5.82 23.31
C PRO A 190 15.47 -6.58 22.24
N MET A 191 15.84 -5.92 21.18
CA MET A 191 16.81 -6.47 20.23
C MET A 191 18.22 -6.39 20.81
N MET A 192 19.07 -7.35 20.43
CA MET A 192 20.51 -7.26 20.70
C MET A 192 21.12 -6.08 19.96
N GLU A 193 22.12 -5.44 20.53
CA GLU A 193 22.97 -4.48 19.82
C GLU A 193 23.93 -5.26 18.92
N PRO A 194 23.79 -5.17 17.59
CA PRO A 194 24.68 -5.85 16.68
C PRO A 194 26.02 -5.12 16.59
N PRO A 195 27.10 -5.79 16.21
CA PRO A 195 28.30 -5.11 15.73
C PRO A 195 27.98 -4.11 14.61
N GLU A 196 28.71 -2.99 14.54
CA GLU A 196 28.44 -1.91 13.58
C GLU A 196 28.39 -2.41 12.11
N ASP A 197 29.24 -3.37 11.77
CA ASP A 197 29.33 -3.97 10.44
C ASP A 197 28.07 -4.77 10.03
N TYR A 198 27.19 -5.10 10.98
CA TYR A 198 25.95 -5.83 10.75
C TYR A 198 24.70 -4.95 10.75
N VAL A 199 24.88 -3.63 10.84
CA VAL A 199 23.82 -2.64 10.65
C VAL A 199 23.88 -2.08 9.24
N ILE A 200 22.88 -2.42 8.43
CA ILE A 200 22.89 -2.14 6.99
C ILE A 200 21.93 -0.98 6.65
N ASP A 201 22.41 0.01 5.92
CA ASP A 201 21.67 1.22 5.59
C ASP A 201 20.57 1.04 4.54
N SER A 202 20.73 0.11 3.60
CA SER A 202 19.75 -0.12 2.54
C SER A 202 19.18 -1.54 2.58
N MET A 203 17.96 -1.70 2.10
CA MET A 203 17.32 -3.01 2.05
C MET A 203 18.04 -3.96 1.08
N GLY A 204 18.45 -3.44 -0.09
CA GLY A 204 19.26 -4.20 -1.05
C GLY A 204 20.62 -4.59 -0.48
N GLY A 205 21.27 -3.68 0.25
CA GLY A 205 22.51 -3.98 0.94
C GLY A 205 22.37 -5.09 1.98
N LEU A 206 21.26 -5.16 2.71
CA LEU A 206 21.02 -6.25 3.65
C LEU A 206 20.91 -7.60 2.92
N MET A 207 20.14 -7.67 1.83
CA MET A 207 20.03 -8.87 1.02
C MET A 207 21.39 -9.32 0.48
N GLU A 208 22.19 -8.36 0.02
CA GLU A 208 23.54 -8.62 -0.48
C GLU A 208 24.50 -9.07 0.64
N SER A 209 24.38 -8.52 1.84
CA SER A 209 25.18 -8.93 3.00
C SER A 209 24.89 -10.38 3.41
N VAL A 210 23.61 -10.79 3.42
CA VAL A 210 23.24 -12.18 3.69
C VAL A 210 23.74 -13.12 2.59
N ARG A 211 23.59 -12.74 1.31
CA ARG A 211 24.01 -13.53 0.15
C ARG A 211 25.52 -13.76 0.10
N ASN A 212 26.28 -12.76 0.43
CA ASN A 212 27.75 -12.75 0.30
C ASN A 212 28.47 -13.02 1.63
N PHE A 213 27.74 -13.41 2.68
CA PHE A 213 28.33 -13.61 3.99
C PHE A 213 29.33 -14.78 3.97
N ASP A 214 30.59 -14.49 4.13
CA ASP A 214 31.83 -15.29 4.25
C ASP A 214 31.81 -16.77 3.79
N GLY A 215 30.81 -17.20 3.00
CA GLY A 215 30.60 -18.56 2.53
C GLY A 215 30.05 -19.52 3.58
N SER A 216 29.64 -19.01 4.76
CA SER A 216 28.92 -19.80 5.76
C SER A 216 27.39 -19.59 5.63
N ALA A 217 26.63 -20.60 6.05
CA ALA A 217 25.17 -20.50 6.14
C ALA A 217 24.69 -19.78 7.41
N GLY A 218 25.58 -19.02 8.09
CA GLY A 218 25.30 -18.41 9.40
C GLY A 218 24.39 -17.17 9.35
N ALA A 219 24.40 -16.42 8.24
CA ALA A 219 23.68 -15.16 8.15
C ALA A 219 22.16 -15.33 8.08
N ILE A 220 21.44 -14.44 8.77
CA ILE A 220 20.01 -14.21 8.63
C ILE A 220 19.74 -12.72 8.46
N GLY A 221 18.79 -12.36 7.61
CA GLY A 221 18.32 -11.00 7.41
C GLY A 221 16.82 -10.95 7.25
N TYR A 222 16.27 -9.74 7.11
CA TYR A 222 14.84 -9.54 6.90
C TYR A 222 14.57 -8.45 5.86
N SER A 223 13.41 -8.58 5.23
CA SER A 223 12.91 -7.64 4.22
C SER A 223 11.39 -7.60 4.27
N VAL A 224 10.79 -6.72 3.49
CA VAL A 224 9.36 -6.84 3.19
C VAL A 224 9.17 -7.79 2.00
N TYR A 225 8.06 -8.53 2.01
CA TYR A 225 7.79 -9.61 1.05
C TYR A 225 7.82 -9.12 -0.39
N TYR A 226 7.11 -8.03 -0.70
CA TYR A 226 7.10 -7.45 -2.04
C TYR A 226 8.53 -7.17 -2.57
N TYR A 227 9.37 -6.54 -1.75
CA TYR A 227 10.75 -6.21 -2.15
C TYR A 227 11.58 -7.46 -2.44
N ALA A 228 11.42 -8.49 -1.63
CA ALA A 228 12.16 -9.74 -1.77
C ALA A 228 11.69 -10.57 -2.97
N ASN A 229 10.37 -10.71 -3.14
CA ASN A 229 9.73 -11.59 -4.11
C ASN A 229 9.53 -10.91 -5.46
N ASP A 230 8.78 -9.82 -5.52
CA ASP A 230 8.35 -9.19 -6.78
C ASP A 230 9.46 -8.36 -7.41
N MET A 231 10.27 -7.66 -6.60
CA MET A 231 11.47 -6.99 -7.08
C MET A 231 12.67 -7.95 -7.23
N ARG A 232 12.49 -9.25 -6.96
CA ARG A 232 13.50 -10.33 -7.08
C ARG A 232 14.79 -10.09 -6.30
N MET A 233 14.72 -9.36 -5.22
CA MET A 233 15.92 -9.05 -4.43
C MET A 233 16.38 -10.22 -3.57
N ALA A 234 15.54 -11.25 -3.37
CA ALA A 234 15.90 -12.50 -2.71
C ALA A 234 16.50 -13.57 -3.64
N GLU A 235 16.76 -13.26 -4.92
CA GLU A 235 17.40 -14.22 -5.83
C GLU A 235 18.74 -14.71 -5.26
N GLY A 236 18.92 -16.06 -5.18
CA GLY A 236 20.07 -16.70 -4.54
C GLY A 236 20.02 -16.72 -3.00
N LEU A 237 18.84 -16.44 -2.42
CA LEU A 237 18.55 -16.58 -1.00
C LEU A 237 17.31 -17.44 -0.80
N LYS A 238 17.22 -18.10 0.35
CA LYS A 238 16.05 -18.85 0.77
C LYS A 238 15.20 -17.99 1.71
N ILE A 239 13.91 -17.83 1.39
CA ILE A 239 12.92 -17.25 2.28
C ILE A 239 12.40 -18.37 3.18
N ILE A 240 12.46 -18.17 4.50
CA ILE A 240 12.02 -19.17 5.48
C ILE A 240 10.59 -18.93 5.92
N SER A 241 9.88 -20.02 6.22
CA SER A 241 8.53 -19.95 6.81
C SER A 241 8.58 -19.53 8.27
N VAL A 242 7.50 -18.92 8.77
CA VAL A 242 7.34 -18.61 10.19
C VAL A 242 6.09 -19.33 10.73
N ASP A 243 6.22 -20.00 11.86
CA ASP A 243 5.19 -20.85 12.47
C ASP A 243 4.59 -21.88 11.48
N GLY A 244 5.42 -22.33 10.51
CA GLY A 244 5.02 -23.27 9.47
C GLY A 244 4.25 -22.64 8.31
N VAL A 245 4.05 -21.31 8.29
CA VAL A 245 3.40 -20.56 7.20
C VAL A 245 4.47 -19.96 6.30
N ALA A 246 4.47 -20.31 5.03
CA ALA A 246 5.30 -19.64 4.03
C ALA A 246 4.67 -18.30 3.66
N PRO A 247 5.47 -17.23 3.50
CA PRO A 247 4.93 -15.98 2.98
C PRO A 247 4.53 -16.15 1.51
N SER A 248 3.31 -15.78 1.18
CA SER A 248 2.75 -15.71 -0.17
C SER A 248 1.63 -14.69 -0.20
N ASP A 249 1.21 -14.27 -1.39
CA ASP A 249 0.08 -13.35 -1.55
C ASP A 249 -1.16 -13.88 -0.84
N GLU A 250 -1.43 -15.18 -0.95
CA GLU A 250 -2.58 -15.82 -0.32
C GLU A 250 -2.47 -15.81 1.21
N SER A 251 -1.31 -16.18 1.78
CA SER A 251 -1.13 -16.22 3.24
C SER A 251 -1.10 -14.83 3.86
N ILE A 252 -0.62 -13.82 3.13
CA ILE A 252 -0.62 -12.41 3.52
C ILE A 252 -2.04 -11.84 3.44
N ALA A 253 -2.77 -12.08 2.33
CA ALA A 253 -4.16 -11.65 2.15
C ALA A 253 -5.09 -12.26 3.20
N ALA A 254 -4.91 -13.56 3.50
CA ALA A 254 -5.68 -14.27 4.50
C ALA A 254 -5.34 -13.90 5.95
N GLY A 255 -4.23 -13.15 6.18
CA GLY A 255 -3.75 -12.85 7.52
C GLY A 255 -3.15 -14.04 8.26
N GLU A 256 -2.76 -15.09 7.54
CA GLU A 256 -2.19 -16.33 8.10
C GLU A 256 -0.71 -16.20 8.42
N TYR A 257 0.03 -15.40 7.61
CA TYR A 257 1.44 -15.14 7.91
C TYR A 257 1.56 -14.20 9.13
N PRO A 258 2.39 -14.53 10.14
CA PRO A 258 2.30 -13.88 11.45
C PRO A 258 2.81 -12.43 11.50
N PHE A 259 3.65 -12.01 10.57
CA PHE A 259 4.30 -10.69 10.62
C PHE A 259 3.83 -9.77 9.51
N LEU A 260 2.54 -9.39 9.53
CA LEU A 260 1.95 -8.48 8.56
C LEU A 260 2.44 -7.05 8.78
N VAL A 261 2.74 -6.36 7.69
CA VAL A 261 3.23 -4.98 7.64
C VAL A 261 2.42 -4.21 6.60
N PRO A 262 1.33 -3.55 6.98
CA PRO A 262 0.52 -2.80 6.03
C PRO A 262 1.27 -1.64 5.37
N GLY A 263 0.90 -1.33 4.13
CA GLY A 263 1.25 -0.08 3.47
C GLY A 263 0.09 0.90 3.48
N TYR A 264 0.42 2.18 3.50
CA TYR A 264 -0.53 3.26 3.73
C TYR A 264 -0.36 4.39 2.72
N ALA A 265 -1.49 5.03 2.41
CA ALA A 265 -1.51 6.39 1.88
C ALA A 265 -1.68 7.35 3.06
N VAL A 266 -0.90 8.45 3.08
CA VAL A 266 -0.94 9.44 4.16
C VAL A 266 -0.98 10.85 3.58
N VAL A 267 -1.79 11.71 4.19
CA VAL A 267 -1.85 13.15 3.89
C VAL A 267 -1.96 13.94 5.19
N ALA A 268 -1.59 15.22 5.19
CA ALA A 268 -1.83 16.08 6.34
C ALA A 268 -3.35 16.15 6.63
N HIS A 269 -3.74 16.13 7.92
CA HIS A 269 -5.15 16.25 8.31
C HIS A 269 -5.78 17.56 7.83
N SER A 270 -4.98 18.62 7.76
CA SER A 270 -5.38 19.94 7.26
C SER A 270 -5.52 20.02 5.73
N GLU A 271 -5.17 18.95 5.00
CA GLU A 271 -5.24 18.93 3.54
C GLU A 271 -6.70 19.08 3.08
N PRO A 272 -7.04 20.10 2.25
CA PRO A 272 -8.42 20.37 1.85
C PRO A 272 -9.05 19.21 1.07
N ALA A 273 -10.34 18.94 1.32
CA ALA A 273 -11.12 18.07 0.47
C ALA A 273 -11.10 18.60 -0.98
N GLY A 274 -10.76 17.75 -1.95
CA GLY A 274 -10.67 18.14 -3.36
C GLY A 274 -9.33 18.75 -3.78
N SER A 275 -8.34 18.87 -2.87
CA SER A 275 -6.97 19.13 -3.29
C SER A 275 -6.39 17.93 -4.07
N PRO A 276 -5.37 18.14 -4.93
CA PRO A 276 -4.73 17.04 -5.64
C PRO A 276 -4.23 15.91 -4.72
N ALA A 277 -3.63 16.27 -3.59
CA ALA A 277 -3.15 15.28 -2.62
C ALA A 277 -4.29 14.44 -2.02
N ARG A 278 -5.42 15.09 -1.66
CA ARG A 278 -6.59 14.38 -1.13
C ARG A 278 -7.26 13.51 -2.19
N ILE A 279 -7.34 13.97 -3.45
CA ILE A 279 -7.87 13.17 -4.57
C ILE A 279 -6.99 11.96 -4.84
N PHE A 280 -5.66 12.11 -4.80
CA PHE A 280 -4.72 11.00 -4.93
C PHE A 280 -4.88 9.98 -3.78
N TRP A 281 -4.99 10.46 -2.53
CA TRP A 281 -5.21 9.64 -1.35
C TRP A 281 -6.54 8.85 -1.42
N ASP A 282 -7.64 9.51 -1.86
CA ASP A 282 -8.94 8.86 -2.08
C ASP A 282 -8.86 7.83 -3.21
N TRP A 283 -8.16 8.16 -4.31
CA TRP A 283 -8.03 7.27 -5.46
C TRP A 283 -7.28 5.97 -5.12
N LEU A 284 -6.23 6.02 -4.32
CA LEU A 284 -5.54 4.79 -3.89
C LEU A 284 -6.45 3.82 -3.11
N GLN A 285 -7.54 4.32 -2.53
CA GLN A 285 -8.54 3.53 -1.80
C GLN A 285 -9.71 3.10 -2.69
N SER A 286 -9.84 3.64 -3.90
CA SER A 286 -10.90 3.29 -4.85
C SER A 286 -10.69 1.91 -5.48
N GLU A 287 -11.72 1.41 -6.20
CA GLU A 287 -11.62 0.14 -6.95
C GLU A 287 -10.48 0.19 -7.97
N GLU A 288 -10.29 1.32 -8.66
CA GLU A 288 -9.23 1.49 -9.66
C GLU A 288 -7.84 1.50 -9.01
N GLY A 289 -7.68 2.20 -7.90
CA GLY A 289 -6.42 2.24 -7.15
C GLY A 289 -6.07 0.86 -6.57
N GLN A 290 -7.04 0.15 -6.01
CA GLN A 290 -6.85 -1.21 -5.49
C GLN A 290 -6.57 -2.23 -6.61
N TYR A 291 -7.18 -2.04 -7.80
CA TYR A 291 -6.85 -2.82 -8.98
C TYR A 291 -5.39 -2.60 -9.42
N LEU A 292 -4.93 -1.34 -9.48
CA LEU A 292 -3.53 -1.06 -9.79
C LEU A 292 -2.57 -1.70 -8.79
N ILE A 293 -2.89 -1.61 -7.50
CA ILE A 293 -2.08 -2.22 -6.42
C ILE A 293 -1.91 -3.73 -6.68
N ALA A 294 -3.00 -4.43 -7.05
CA ALA A 294 -2.95 -5.85 -7.40
C ALA A 294 -2.12 -6.12 -8.67
N GLU A 295 -2.31 -5.34 -9.74
CA GLU A 295 -1.55 -5.51 -10.99
C GLU A 295 -0.05 -5.26 -10.81
N MET A 296 0.32 -4.44 -9.83
CA MET A 296 1.72 -4.18 -9.48
C MET A 296 2.34 -5.29 -8.60
N GLY A 297 1.59 -6.34 -8.24
CA GLY A 297 2.07 -7.46 -7.44
C GLY A 297 1.99 -7.24 -5.92
N TYR A 298 1.36 -6.16 -5.45
CA TYR A 298 1.09 -6.00 -4.03
C TYR A 298 -0.22 -6.68 -3.64
N VAL A 299 -0.36 -7.05 -2.37
CA VAL A 299 -1.62 -7.58 -1.84
C VAL A 299 -2.55 -6.42 -1.45
N PRO A 300 -3.68 -6.18 -2.14
CA PRO A 300 -4.58 -5.07 -1.83
C PRO A 300 -5.09 -5.10 -0.38
N ALA A 301 -5.47 -3.91 0.15
CA ALA A 301 -6.04 -3.81 1.50
C ALA A 301 -7.47 -4.34 1.59
N ALA A 302 -8.25 -4.16 0.51
CA ALA A 302 -9.59 -4.70 0.35
C ALA A 302 -9.48 -6.03 -0.41
N GLY A 303 -9.67 -7.16 0.29
CA GLY A 303 -9.82 -8.49 -0.25
C GLY A 303 -11.22 -8.99 0.01
#